data_deadcc32bcf0e70bcb10bcfee0cfc691
#
_entry.id   deadcc32bcf0e70bcb10bcfee0cfc691
#
_cell.length_a   1.000
_cell.length_b   1.000
_cell.length_c   1.000
_cell.angle_alpha   90.00
_cell.angle_beta   90.00
_cell.angle_gamma   90.00
#
_symmetry.space_group_name_H-M   'P 1'
#
loop_
_entity.id
_entity.type
_entity.pdbx_description
1 polymer ?
#
loop_
_entity_poly.entity_id
_entity_poly.type
_entity_poly.pdbx_seq_one_letter_code
_entity_poly.pdbx_strand_id
1 'polypeptide(L)'
;EIAEKILDDLDAAPPPYPQWVSVAGWSLMGAAVSILLGGDWLMSLLGAVTAALIISINTWMGKKELPYFYHCVVGGYMATVPSALFYSLATRAGTSIVPSQVIATGIVVLLAGLTLVQSLQDGVTGSPVTASGRFFQAILFTGAIIAGVAGGIQVADLLGAGLPPIETQPPTPSYQSAIVRSMGGVFAAAGFALAVYAEIPAIVATAATAFLGGFTYYAVLIPFGSGRLFATTLCAVMVGLAGGLIA
;
A
#
# COMPACT_ATOMS: atom_id res chain seq x y z
N GLU A 1 -7.88 18.73 -32.36
CA GLU A 1 -6.64 19.47 -32.73
C GLU A 1 -6.01 20.22 -31.53
N ILE A 2 -6.73 21.18 -30.85
CA ILE A 2 -6.20 21.85 -29.67
C ILE A 2 -6.09 20.88 -28.48
N ALA A 3 -7.08 20.04 -28.26
CA ALA A 3 -7.07 19.05 -27.18
C ALA A 3 -6.04 17.95 -27.42
N GLU A 4 -5.83 17.52 -28.66
CA GLU A 4 -4.78 16.57 -29.04
C GLU A 4 -3.40 17.17 -28.79
N LYS A 5 -3.18 18.42 -29.17
CA LYS A 5 -1.92 19.08 -28.94
C LYS A 5 -1.62 19.28 -27.45
N ILE A 6 -2.62 19.57 -26.63
CA ILE A 6 -2.45 19.66 -25.17
C ILE A 6 -2.13 18.28 -24.58
N LEU A 7 -2.75 17.20 -25.08
CA LEU A 7 -2.45 15.83 -24.67
C LEU A 7 -1.02 15.42 -25.06
N ASP A 8 -0.60 15.72 -26.30
CA ASP A 8 0.74 15.44 -26.78
C ASP A 8 1.81 16.24 -25.99
N ASP A 9 1.52 17.50 -25.65
CA ASP A 9 2.39 18.32 -24.82
C ASP A 9 2.49 17.81 -23.37
N LEU A 10 1.40 17.26 -22.83
CA LEU A 10 1.37 16.62 -21.49
C LEU A 10 2.13 15.30 -21.46
N ASP A 11 1.97 14.47 -22.51
CA ASP A 11 2.72 13.19 -22.63
C ASP A 11 4.23 13.41 -22.84
N ALA A 12 4.60 14.50 -23.51
CA ALA A 12 5.99 14.89 -23.72
C ALA A 12 6.62 15.62 -22.52
N ALA A 13 5.82 16.09 -21.56
CA ALA A 13 6.31 16.81 -20.40
C ALA A 13 7.16 15.87 -19.49
N PRO A 14 8.39 16.29 -19.13
CA PRO A 14 9.18 15.49 -18.21
C PRO A 14 8.51 15.42 -16.84
N PRO A 15 8.59 14.27 -16.14
CA PRO A 15 8.01 14.14 -14.81
C PRO A 15 8.62 15.17 -13.86
N PRO A 16 7.84 15.76 -12.92
CA PRO A 16 8.29 16.85 -12.03
C PRO A 16 9.47 16.44 -11.14
N TYR A 17 9.65 15.14 -10.91
CA TYR A 17 10.76 14.58 -10.12
C TYR A 17 11.44 13.43 -10.88
N PRO A 18 12.74 13.19 -10.64
CA PRO A 18 13.45 12.06 -11.24
C PRO A 18 12.91 10.72 -10.70
N GLN A 19 13.02 9.65 -11.48
CA GLN A 19 12.46 8.31 -11.15
C GLN A 19 12.90 7.78 -9.78
N TRP A 20 14.12 8.11 -9.31
CA TRP A 20 14.59 7.67 -8.00
C TRP A 20 13.75 8.26 -6.84
N VAL A 21 13.15 9.45 -7.02
CA VAL A 21 12.25 10.06 -6.02
C VAL A 21 10.96 9.25 -5.90
N SER A 22 10.40 8.78 -7.01
CA SER A 22 9.25 7.89 -6.99
C SER A 22 9.58 6.57 -6.28
N VAL A 23 10.72 5.95 -6.59
CA VAL A 23 11.17 4.72 -5.90
C VAL A 23 11.37 4.97 -4.40
N ALA A 24 11.96 6.11 -4.02
CA ALA A 24 12.11 6.51 -2.62
C ALA A 24 10.76 6.72 -1.93
N GLY A 25 9.78 7.32 -2.62
CA GLY A 25 8.41 7.48 -2.13
C GLY A 25 7.74 6.14 -1.85
N TRP A 26 7.81 5.18 -2.78
CA TRP A 26 7.30 3.83 -2.58
C TRP A 26 8.03 3.09 -1.44
N SER A 27 9.35 3.24 -1.33
CA SER A 27 10.13 2.66 -0.23
C SER A 27 9.73 3.24 1.12
N LEU A 28 9.55 4.56 1.19
CA LEU A 28 9.05 5.25 2.39
C LEU A 28 7.64 4.76 2.77
N MET A 29 6.75 4.62 1.79
CA MET A 29 5.43 4.04 1.99
C MET A 29 5.53 2.63 2.55
N GLY A 30 6.35 1.75 1.97
CA GLY A 30 6.54 0.39 2.47
C GLY A 30 7.08 0.34 3.91
N ALA A 31 8.08 1.17 4.23
CA ALA A 31 8.58 1.30 5.59
C ALA A 31 7.47 1.72 6.58
N ALA A 32 6.74 2.76 6.21
CA ALA A 32 5.70 3.36 7.04
C ALA A 32 4.48 2.46 7.23
N VAL A 33 4.09 1.70 6.21
CA VAL A 33 3.02 0.69 6.32
C VAL A 33 3.42 -0.42 7.27
N SER A 34 4.68 -0.87 7.28
CA SER A 34 5.16 -1.83 8.28
C SER A 34 5.00 -1.31 9.71
N ILE A 35 5.31 -0.04 9.96
CA ILE A 35 5.10 0.62 11.27
C ILE A 35 3.60 0.70 11.59
N LEU A 36 2.77 1.08 10.63
CA LEU A 36 1.31 1.13 10.77
C LEU A 36 0.73 -0.22 11.18
N LEU A 37 1.25 -1.32 10.62
CA LEU A 37 0.87 -2.69 10.99
C LEU A 37 1.44 -3.14 12.34
N GLY A 38 2.29 -2.33 12.97
CA GLY A 38 2.88 -2.61 14.28
C GLY A 38 4.20 -3.37 14.22
N GLY A 39 4.87 -3.34 13.08
CA GLY A 39 6.22 -3.90 12.92
C GLY A 39 7.30 -3.03 13.58
N ASP A 40 8.39 -3.67 13.97
CA ASP A 40 9.59 -3.04 14.50
C ASP A 40 10.40 -2.33 13.39
N TRP A 41 11.48 -1.64 13.79
CA TRP A 41 12.37 -0.96 12.86
C TRP A 41 12.95 -1.90 11.78
N LEU A 42 13.23 -3.16 12.12
CA LEU A 42 13.73 -4.16 11.19
C LEU A 42 12.66 -4.51 10.14
N MET A 43 11.40 -4.68 10.58
CA MET A 43 10.26 -4.89 9.67
C MET A 43 10.04 -3.70 8.75
N SER A 44 10.22 -2.48 9.28
CA SER A 44 10.14 -1.25 8.50
C SER A 44 11.21 -1.21 7.40
N LEU A 45 12.44 -1.57 7.72
CA LEU A 45 13.53 -1.66 6.75
C LEU A 45 13.24 -2.73 5.67
N LEU A 46 12.79 -3.92 6.08
CA LEU A 46 12.41 -5.00 5.15
C LEU A 46 11.24 -4.58 4.26
N GLY A 47 10.24 -3.89 4.81
CA GLY A 47 9.12 -3.33 4.05
C GLY A 47 9.57 -2.31 3.01
N ALA A 48 10.52 -1.43 3.36
CA ALA A 48 11.11 -0.49 2.41
C ALA A 48 11.84 -1.19 1.26
N VAL A 49 12.66 -2.19 1.58
CA VAL A 49 13.41 -2.96 0.58
C VAL A 49 12.46 -3.73 -0.33
N THR A 50 11.46 -4.38 0.23
CA THR A 50 10.45 -5.13 -0.53
C THR A 50 9.67 -4.21 -1.47
N ALA A 51 9.24 -3.04 -1.00
CA ALA A 51 8.56 -2.05 -1.83
C ALA A 51 9.46 -1.54 -2.96
N ALA A 52 10.73 -1.24 -2.67
CA ALA A 52 11.70 -0.82 -3.68
C ALA A 52 11.92 -1.89 -4.76
N LEU A 53 12.02 -3.17 -4.36
CA LEU A 53 12.17 -4.30 -5.29
C LEU A 53 10.92 -4.44 -6.19
N ILE A 54 9.72 -4.42 -5.61
CA ILE A 54 8.47 -4.52 -6.35
C ILE A 54 8.38 -3.41 -7.40
N ILE A 55 8.61 -2.17 -7.01
CA ILE A 55 8.50 -1.03 -7.92
C ILE A 55 9.59 -1.05 -9.00
N SER A 56 10.82 -1.43 -8.65
CA SER A 56 11.91 -1.53 -9.62
C SER A 56 11.60 -2.57 -10.69
N ILE A 57 11.08 -3.73 -10.30
CA ILE A 57 10.69 -4.80 -11.23
C ILE A 57 9.47 -4.36 -12.06
N ASN A 58 8.46 -3.74 -11.43
CA ASN A 58 7.29 -3.24 -12.14
C ASN A 58 7.67 -2.18 -13.17
N THR A 59 8.58 -1.27 -12.84
CA THR A 59 9.09 -0.26 -13.79
C THR A 59 9.84 -0.92 -14.96
N TRP A 60 10.64 -1.95 -14.68
CA TRP A 60 11.31 -2.71 -15.73
C TRP A 60 10.33 -3.47 -16.63
N MET A 61 9.29 -4.10 -16.05
CA MET A 61 8.24 -4.79 -16.80
C MET A 61 7.40 -3.80 -17.64
N GLY A 62 7.13 -2.60 -17.11
CA GLY A 62 6.43 -1.53 -17.82
C GLY A 62 7.16 -1.10 -19.10
N LYS A 63 8.49 -1.04 -19.08
CA LYS A 63 9.30 -0.76 -20.29
C LYS A 63 9.18 -1.85 -21.37
N LYS A 64 8.67 -3.03 -21.01
CA LYS A 64 8.44 -4.15 -21.94
C LYS A 64 6.96 -4.26 -22.38
N GLU A 65 6.15 -3.27 -22.05
CA GLU A 65 4.71 -3.19 -22.39
C GLU A 65 3.90 -4.41 -21.94
N LEU A 66 4.32 -5.05 -20.83
CA LEU A 66 3.60 -6.20 -20.29
C LEU A 66 2.28 -5.73 -19.66
N PRO A 67 1.16 -6.48 -19.84
CA PRO A 67 -0.11 -6.17 -19.19
C PRO A 67 0.00 -6.06 -17.69
N TYR A 68 -0.68 -5.09 -17.08
CA TYR A 68 -0.61 -4.80 -15.64
C TYR A 68 -1.00 -6.00 -14.74
N PHE A 69 -1.79 -6.93 -15.27
CA PHE A 69 -2.09 -8.20 -14.60
C PHE A 69 -0.82 -8.95 -14.18
N TYR A 70 0.16 -9.05 -15.07
CA TYR A 70 1.43 -9.73 -14.76
C TYR A 70 2.27 -8.97 -13.75
N HIS A 71 2.18 -7.63 -13.71
CA HIS A 71 2.81 -6.80 -12.69
C HIS A 71 2.28 -7.15 -11.31
N CYS A 72 0.98 -7.38 -11.19
CA CYS A 72 0.34 -7.79 -9.93
C CYS A 72 0.76 -9.19 -9.49
N VAL A 73 0.83 -10.16 -10.43
CA VAL A 73 1.30 -11.52 -10.12
C VAL A 73 2.75 -11.51 -9.64
N VAL A 74 3.63 -10.89 -10.43
CA VAL A 74 5.06 -10.82 -10.08
C VAL A 74 5.27 -10.03 -8.80
N GLY A 75 4.53 -8.94 -8.60
CA GLY A 75 4.58 -8.15 -7.38
C GLY A 75 4.18 -8.95 -6.14
N GLY A 76 3.10 -9.73 -6.19
CA GLY A 76 2.68 -10.63 -5.11
C GLY A 76 3.75 -11.70 -4.80
N TYR A 77 4.36 -12.25 -5.84
CA TYR A 77 5.47 -13.20 -5.71
C TYR A 77 6.69 -12.54 -5.03
N MET A 78 7.06 -11.32 -5.46
CA MET A 78 8.16 -10.54 -4.89
C MET A 78 7.88 -10.02 -3.48
N ALA A 79 6.63 -9.86 -3.09
CA ALA A 79 6.26 -9.58 -1.71
C ALA A 79 6.50 -10.80 -0.80
N THR A 80 6.34 -12.01 -1.31
CA THR A 80 6.30 -13.25 -0.53
C THR A 80 7.66 -13.93 -0.43
N VAL A 81 8.33 -14.19 -1.55
CA VAL A 81 9.57 -14.97 -1.57
C VAL A 81 10.71 -14.31 -0.79
N PRO A 82 11.03 -13.01 -0.99
CA PRO A 82 12.05 -12.35 -0.19
C PRO A 82 11.70 -12.33 1.30
N SER A 83 10.42 -12.10 1.64
CA SER A 83 9.96 -12.09 3.02
C SER A 83 10.15 -13.44 3.72
N ALA A 84 9.89 -14.56 3.03
CA ALA A 84 10.12 -15.90 3.52
C ALA A 84 11.62 -16.21 3.70
N LEU A 85 12.45 -15.78 2.75
CA LEU A 85 13.91 -15.94 2.86
C LEU A 85 14.47 -15.12 4.03
N PHE A 86 14.03 -13.86 4.19
CA PHE A 86 14.42 -13.05 5.35
C PHE A 86 13.98 -13.68 6.67
N TYR A 87 12.80 -14.27 6.72
CA TYR A 87 12.32 -14.99 7.89
C TYR A 87 13.24 -16.18 8.23
N SER A 88 13.58 -16.99 7.24
CA SER A 88 14.43 -18.16 7.46
C SER A 88 15.85 -17.76 7.93
N LEU A 89 16.38 -16.66 7.40
CA LEU A 89 17.69 -16.11 7.83
C LEU A 89 17.62 -15.53 9.25
N ALA A 90 16.57 -14.78 9.56
CA ALA A 90 16.37 -14.18 10.87
C ALA A 90 16.19 -15.24 11.97
N THR A 91 15.43 -16.30 11.69
CA THR A 91 15.23 -17.42 12.61
C THR A 91 16.56 -18.12 12.91
N ARG A 92 17.43 -18.28 11.90
CA ARG A 92 18.81 -18.82 12.11
C ARG A 92 19.69 -17.87 12.92
N ALA A 93 19.46 -16.56 12.83
CA ALA A 93 20.18 -15.54 13.60
C ALA A 93 19.60 -15.33 15.02
N GLY A 94 18.52 -16.03 15.39
CA GLY A 94 17.86 -15.89 16.70
C GLY A 94 16.99 -14.63 16.84
N THR A 95 16.63 -13.99 15.72
CA THR A 95 15.77 -12.78 15.69
C THR A 95 14.36 -13.18 15.26
N SER A 96 13.33 -12.74 16.01
CA SER A 96 11.95 -12.98 15.66
C SER A 96 11.48 -11.94 14.63
N ILE A 97 11.05 -12.38 13.46
CA ILE A 97 10.41 -11.57 12.42
C ILE A 97 9.02 -12.14 12.18
N VAL A 98 8.04 -11.26 11.93
CA VAL A 98 6.67 -11.64 11.55
C VAL A 98 6.53 -11.48 10.03
N PRO A 99 6.74 -12.54 9.23
CA PRO A 99 6.79 -12.44 7.77
C PRO A 99 5.46 -11.99 7.17
N SER A 100 4.33 -12.30 7.81
CA SER A 100 3.01 -11.86 7.39
C SER A 100 2.87 -10.32 7.32
N GLN A 101 3.55 -9.58 8.18
CA GLN A 101 3.56 -8.11 8.13
C GLN A 101 4.34 -7.58 6.92
N VAL A 102 5.48 -8.18 6.60
CA VAL A 102 6.28 -7.77 5.43
C VAL A 102 5.56 -8.10 4.13
N ILE A 103 4.94 -9.28 4.05
CA ILE A 103 4.10 -9.69 2.91
C ILE A 103 2.91 -8.72 2.77
N ALA A 104 2.21 -8.42 3.87
CA ALA A 104 1.09 -7.48 3.87
C ALA A 104 1.52 -6.09 3.38
N THR A 105 2.69 -5.61 3.80
CA THR A 105 3.26 -4.34 3.31
C THR A 105 3.49 -4.37 1.79
N GLY A 106 4.06 -5.44 1.26
CA GLY A 106 4.25 -5.61 -0.18
C GLY A 106 2.92 -5.66 -0.95
N ILE A 107 1.91 -6.33 -0.39
CA ILE A 107 0.56 -6.37 -0.97
C ILE A 107 -0.07 -4.97 -0.99
N VAL A 108 0.08 -4.17 0.08
CA VAL A 108 -0.47 -2.81 0.16
C VAL A 108 0.10 -1.91 -0.96
N VAL A 109 1.37 -2.06 -1.30
CA VAL A 109 2.01 -1.34 -2.42
C VAL A 109 1.36 -1.66 -3.77
N LEU A 110 0.83 -2.88 -3.93
CA LEU A 110 0.20 -3.35 -5.17
C LEU A 110 -1.33 -3.18 -5.18
N LEU A 111 -1.91 -2.84 -4.05
CA LEU A 111 -3.35 -2.94 -3.83
C LEU A 111 -4.13 -2.04 -4.79
N ALA A 112 -5.09 -2.63 -5.48
CA ALA A 112 -6.05 -1.93 -6.34
C ALA A 112 -7.13 -1.14 -5.54
N GLY A 113 -6.82 -0.73 -4.30
CA GLY A 113 -7.76 -0.02 -3.43
C GLY A 113 -8.24 1.29 -4.02
N LEU A 114 -7.35 2.03 -4.68
CA LEU A 114 -7.72 3.27 -5.39
C LEU A 114 -8.72 2.98 -6.52
N THR A 115 -8.49 1.95 -7.32
CA THR A 115 -9.40 1.55 -8.42
C THR A 115 -10.77 1.16 -7.88
N LEU A 116 -10.83 0.47 -6.73
CA LEU A 116 -12.09 0.09 -6.10
C LEU A 116 -12.86 1.33 -5.59
N VAL A 117 -12.18 2.27 -4.93
CA VAL A 117 -12.80 3.52 -4.45
C VAL A 117 -13.31 4.35 -5.63
N GLN A 118 -12.50 4.50 -6.69
CA GLN A 118 -12.91 5.20 -7.91
C GLN A 118 -14.11 4.54 -8.59
N SER A 119 -14.15 3.19 -8.61
CA SER A 119 -15.31 2.46 -9.12
C SER A 119 -16.61 2.81 -8.37
N LEU A 120 -16.54 2.83 -7.02
CA LEU A 120 -17.70 3.22 -6.20
C LEU A 120 -18.10 4.69 -6.43
N GLN A 121 -17.12 5.58 -6.55
CA GLN A 121 -17.35 7.00 -6.84
C GLN A 121 -18.02 7.18 -8.20
N ASP A 122 -17.53 6.52 -9.25
CA ASP A 122 -18.15 6.55 -10.58
C ASP A 122 -19.60 6.03 -10.55
N GLY A 123 -19.87 4.98 -9.76
CA GLY A 123 -21.21 4.44 -9.57
C GLY A 123 -22.16 5.44 -8.93
N VAL A 124 -21.72 6.14 -7.89
CA VAL A 124 -22.52 7.16 -7.18
C VAL A 124 -22.72 8.42 -8.03
N THR A 125 -21.72 8.80 -8.84
CA THR A 125 -21.81 9.99 -9.73
C THR A 125 -22.54 9.75 -11.04
N GLY A 126 -23.13 8.55 -11.23
CA GLY A 126 -24.01 8.26 -12.37
C GLY A 126 -23.30 7.69 -13.61
N SER A 127 -22.11 7.15 -13.46
CA SER A 127 -21.35 6.48 -14.54
C SER A 127 -21.25 4.96 -14.33
N PRO A 128 -22.36 4.20 -14.35
CA PRO A 128 -22.39 2.79 -13.95
C PRO A 128 -21.55 1.87 -14.84
N VAL A 129 -21.40 2.19 -16.12
CA VAL A 129 -20.58 1.40 -17.05
C VAL A 129 -19.11 1.51 -16.69
N THR A 130 -18.60 2.72 -16.45
CA THR A 130 -17.23 2.95 -16.01
C THR A 130 -16.97 2.31 -14.63
N ALA A 131 -17.93 2.46 -13.72
CA ALA A 131 -17.89 1.86 -12.40
C ALA A 131 -17.74 0.34 -12.47
N SER A 132 -18.57 -0.35 -13.28
CA SER A 132 -18.50 -1.80 -13.44
C SER A 132 -17.19 -2.28 -14.06
N GLY A 133 -16.66 -1.56 -15.05
CA GLY A 133 -15.37 -1.85 -15.67
C GLY A 133 -14.20 -1.75 -14.67
N ARG A 134 -14.14 -0.67 -13.88
CA ARG A 134 -13.13 -0.50 -12.82
C ARG A 134 -13.28 -1.50 -11.69
N PHE A 135 -14.50 -1.86 -11.31
CA PHE A 135 -14.76 -2.89 -10.32
C PHE A 135 -14.23 -4.26 -10.76
N PHE A 136 -14.53 -4.65 -11.99
CA PHE A 136 -14.02 -5.88 -12.56
C PHE A 136 -12.49 -5.90 -12.65
N GLN A 137 -11.89 -4.77 -13.04
CA GLN A 137 -10.44 -4.61 -13.08
C GLN A 137 -9.82 -4.78 -11.67
N ALA A 138 -10.44 -4.20 -10.63
CA ALA A 138 -9.97 -4.35 -9.25
C ALA A 138 -10.00 -5.82 -8.79
N ILE A 139 -11.05 -6.56 -9.15
CA ILE A 139 -11.16 -8.01 -8.86
C ILE A 139 -10.06 -8.80 -9.58
N LEU A 140 -9.82 -8.53 -10.86
CA LEU A 140 -8.77 -9.19 -11.65
C LEU A 140 -7.38 -8.97 -11.04
N PHE A 141 -7.06 -7.73 -10.66
CA PHE A 141 -5.77 -7.40 -10.08
C PHE A 141 -5.60 -8.02 -8.68
N THR A 142 -6.67 -8.02 -7.88
CA THR A 142 -6.66 -8.71 -6.58
C THR A 142 -6.42 -10.21 -6.76
N GLY A 143 -7.10 -10.85 -7.72
CA GLY A 143 -6.88 -12.25 -8.06
C GLY A 143 -5.44 -12.52 -8.52
N ALA A 144 -4.85 -11.63 -9.31
CA ALA A 144 -3.47 -11.70 -9.75
C ALA A 144 -2.47 -11.62 -8.58
N ILE A 145 -2.70 -10.70 -7.63
CA ILE A 145 -1.89 -10.59 -6.40
C ILE A 145 -1.98 -11.87 -5.58
N ILE A 146 -3.19 -12.40 -5.37
CA ILE A 146 -3.42 -13.65 -4.63
C ILE A 146 -2.68 -14.82 -5.30
N ALA A 147 -2.76 -14.94 -6.63
CA ALA A 147 -2.03 -15.97 -7.38
C ALA A 147 -0.51 -15.83 -7.23
N GLY A 148 0.01 -14.60 -7.27
CA GLY A 148 1.42 -14.31 -7.04
C GLY A 148 1.88 -14.70 -5.63
N VAL A 149 1.12 -14.30 -4.61
CA VAL A 149 1.40 -14.65 -3.20
C VAL A 149 1.35 -16.17 -2.99
N ALA A 150 0.31 -16.85 -3.49
CA ALA A 150 0.17 -18.30 -3.38
C ALA A 150 1.34 -19.04 -4.05
N GLY A 151 1.73 -18.61 -5.26
CA GLY A 151 2.91 -19.14 -5.94
C GLY A 151 4.20 -18.87 -5.17
N GLY A 152 4.32 -17.68 -4.57
CA GLY A 152 5.46 -17.32 -3.72
C GLY A 152 5.57 -18.16 -2.46
N ILE A 153 4.45 -18.49 -1.80
CA ILE A 153 4.42 -19.39 -0.64
C ILE A 153 4.91 -20.79 -1.04
N GLN A 154 4.40 -21.33 -2.16
CA GLN A 154 4.81 -22.66 -2.63
C GLN A 154 6.31 -22.73 -2.92
N VAL A 155 6.87 -21.69 -3.56
CA VAL A 155 8.31 -21.64 -3.83
C VAL A 155 9.10 -21.47 -2.53
N ALA A 156 8.64 -20.68 -1.58
CA ALA A 156 9.27 -20.56 -0.27
C ALA A 156 9.33 -21.90 0.47
N ASP A 157 8.25 -22.68 0.42
CA ASP A 157 8.20 -24.02 1.01
C ASP A 157 9.17 -24.98 0.33
N LEU A 158 9.27 -24.95 -1.01
CA LEU A 158 10.24 -25.75 -1.78
C LEU A 158 11.70 -25.39 -1.46
N LEU A 159 11.97 -24.14 -1.12
CA LEU A 159 13.29 -23.66 -0.70
C LEU A 159 13.57 -23.95 0.79
N GLY A 160 12.67 -24.59 1.52
CA GLY A 160 12.79 -24.87 2.94
C GLY A 160 12.67 -23.62 3.84
N ALA A 161 12.11 -22.55 3.30
CA ALA A 161 11.80 -21.32 4.02
C ALA A 161 10.31 -21.26 4.39
N GLY A 162 9.77 -22.34 4.97
CA GLY A 162 8.36 -22.44 5.35
C GLY A 162 7.94 -21.27 6.24
N LEU A 163 6.79 -20.66 5.89
CA LEU A 163 6.24 -19.53 6.63
C LEU A 163 5.48 -20.05 7.87
N PRO A 164 5.59 -19.39 9.03
CA PRO A 164 4.80 -19.72 10.19
C PRO A 164 3.31 -19.48 9.91
N PRO A 165 2.40 -20.12 10.69
CA PRO A 165 0.98 -19.83 10.62
C PRO A 165 0.73 -18.32 10.77
N ILE A 166 -0.22 -17.80 10.00
CA ILE A 166 -0.57 -16.37 10.03
C ILE A 166 -1.06 -16.01 11.44
N GLU A 167 -0.34 -15.14 12.12
CA GLU A 167 -0.80 -14.58 13.39
C GLU A 167 -1.99 -13.65 13.13
N THR A 168 -3.18 -14.10 13.55
CA THR A 168 -4.44 -13.40 13.32
C THR A 168 -4.81 -12.41 14.43
N GLN A 169 -4.08 -12.40 15.52
CA GLN A 169 -4.36 -11.48 16.64
C GLN A 169 -3.46 -10.24 16.58
N PRO A 170 -3.99 -9.11 16.12
CA PRO A 170 -3.26 -7.85 16.24
C PRO A 170 -3.15 -7.48 17.74
N PRO A 171 -2.00 -6.93 18.16
CA PRO A 171 -1.77 -6.52 19.53
C PRO A 171 -2.85 -5.56 20.02
N THR A 172 -3.15 -5.61 21.33
CA THR A 172 -4.11 -4.71 21.97
C THR A 172 -3.70 -3.24 21.76
N PRO A 173 -4.61 -2.36 21.34
CA PRO A 173 -4.27 -0.98 21.09
C PRO A 173 -3.91 -0.27 22.40
N SER A 174 -2.70 0.30 22.44
CA SER A 174 -2.22 1.14 23.55
C SER A 174 -2.06 2.57 23.01
N TYR A 175 -2.17 3.60 23.87
CA TYR A 175 -2.00 4.99 23.45
C TYR A 175 -0.63 5.26 22.82
N GLN A 176 0.44 4.65 23.33
CA GLN A 176 1.78 4.78 22.74
C GLN A 176 1.85 4.13 21.33
N SER A 177 1.31 2.92 21.20
CA SER A 177 1.25 2.25 19.90
C SER A 177 0.35 3.00 18.91
N ALA A 178 -0.70 3.66 19.39
CA ALA A 178 -1.61 4.46 18.57
C ALA A 178 -0.90 5.66 17.93
N ILE A 179 -0.08 6.39 18.71
CA ILE A 179 0.71 7.52 18.19
C ILE A 179 1.69 7.06 17.12
N VAL A 180 2.48 6.01 17.40
CA VAL A 180 3.48 5.48 16.48
C VAL A 180 2.82 5.01 15.17
N ARG A 181 1.71 4.29 15.26
CA ARG A 181 0.97 3.80 14.09
C ARG A 181 0.31 4.94 13.30
N SER A 182 -0.24 5.96 13.98
CA SER A 182 -0.78 7.13 13.30
C SER A 182 0.31 7.88 12.53
N MET A 183 1.51 8.02 13.10
CA MET A 183 2.66 8.58 12.39
C MET A 183 3.07 7.70 11.20
N GLY A 184 3.05 6.37 11.37
CA GLY A 184 3.23 5.43 10.25
C GLY A 184 2.23 5.70 9.12
N GLY A 185 0.95 5.93 9.43
CA GLY A 185 -0.07 6.30 8.45
C GLY A 185 0.22 7.60 7.72
N VAL A 186 0.69 8.63 8.45
CA VAL A 186 1.09 9.94 7.88
C VAL A 186 2.24 9.79 6.90
N PHE A 187 3.31 9.08 7.29
CA PHE A 187 4.46 8.85 6.41
C PHE A 187 4.12 7.93 5.23
N ALA A 188 3.22 6.95 5.41
CA ALA A 188 2.74 6.12 4.31
C ALA A 188 1.99 6.94 3.26
N ALA A 189 1.10 7.83 3.70
CA ALA A 189 0.33 8.72 2.83
C ALA A 189 1.23 9.74 2.11
N ALA A 190 2.17 10.36 2.83
CA ALA A 190 3.16 11.26 2.24
C ALA A 190 4.08 10.55 1.23
N GLY A 191 4.54 9.34 1.58
CA GLY A 191 5.35 8.49 0.69
C GLY A 191 4.60 8.11 -0.58
N PHE A 192 3.31 7.76 -0.48
CA PHE A 192 2.45 7.49 -1.63
C PHE A 192 2.28 8.73 -2.52
N ALA A 193 1.95 9.89 -1.92
CA ALA A 193 1.80 11.14 -2.67
C ALA A 193 3.09 11.51 -3.42
N LEU A 194 4.26 11.34 -2.79
CA LEU A 194 5.56 11.54 -3.42
C LEU A 194 5.80 10.53 -4.56
N ALA A 195 5.41 9.28 -4.36
CA ALA A 195 5.58 8.19 -5.33
C ALA A 195 4.78 8.42 -6.63
N VAL A 196 3.60 9.04 -6.52
CA VAL A 196 2.72 9.37 -7.66
C VAL A 196 2.96 10.79 -8.21
N TYR A 197 4.09 11.40 -7.88
CA TYR A 197 4.48 12.73 -8.37
C TYR A 197 3.52 13.86 -7.97
N ALA A 198 2.89 13.77 -6.80
CA ALA A 198 2.03 14.82 -6.29
C ALA A 198 2.81 16.11 -5.97
N GLU A 199 2.16 17.24 -6.11
CA GLU A 199 2.73 18.55 -5.74
C GLU A 199 2.90 18.66 -4.22
N ILE A 200 3.85 19.48 -3.77
CA ILE A 200 4.16 19.68 -2.34
C ILE A 200 2.92 20.03 -1.50
N PRO A 201 2.01 20.93 -1.92
CA PRO A 201 0.78 21.22 -1.18
C PRO A 201 -0.11 19.99 -1.01
N ALA A 202 -0.21 19.15 -2.06
CA ALA A 202 -1.00 17.91 -2.02
C ALA A 202 -0.38 16.88 -1.08
N ILE A 203 0.96 16.78 -0.99
CA ILE A 203 1.66 15.91 -0.03
C ILE A 203 1.32 16.31 1.41
N VAL A 204 1.34 17.62 1.70
CA VAL A 204 1.01 18.13 3.04
C VAL A 204 -0.46 17.88 3.38
N ALA A 205 -1.37 18.14 2.42
CA ALA A 205 -2.80 17.89 2.58
C ALA A 205 -3.09 16.40 2.83
N THR A 206 -2.46 15.51 2.08
CA THR A 206 -2.59 14.06 2.23
C THR A 206 -2.06 13.58 3.58
N ALA A 207 -0.91 14.10 4.03
CA ALA A 207 -0.34 13.79 5.33
C ALA A 207 -1.25 14.26 6.49
N ALA A 208 -1.80 15.48 6.39
CA ALA A 208 -2.73 16.01 7.37
C ALA A 208 -4.04 15.20 7.44
N THR A 209 -4.57 14.81 6.29
CA THR A 209 -5.78 13.96 6.19
C THR A 209 -5.54 12.57 6.78
N ALA A 210 -4.36 11.98 6.54
CA ALA A 210 -3.97 10.70 7.12
C ALA A 210 -3.81 10.78 8.65
N PHE A 211 -3.25 11.89 9.16
CA PHE A 211 -3.19 12.15 10.60
C PHE A 211 -4.58 12.21 11.23
N LEU A 212 -5.49 12.98 10.61
CA LEU A 212 -6.89 13.09 11.06
C LEU A 212 -7.57 11.72 11.10
N GLY A 213 -7.37 10.91 10.07
CA GLY A 213 -7.89 9.55 9.99
C GLY A 213 -7.36 8.64 11.10
N GLY A 214 -6.05 8.60 11.31
CA GLY A 214 -5.41 7.82 12.37
C GLY A 214 -5.86 8.28 13.76
N PHE A 215 -5.89 9.59 14.00
CA PHE A 215 -6.38 10.16 15.23
C PHE A 215 -7.84 9.76 15.52
N THR A 216 -8.73 9.92 14.54
CA THR A 216 -10.15 9.55 14.67
C THR A 216 -10.31 8.06 14.97
N TYR A 217 -9.57 7.20 14.26
CA TYR A 217 -9.62 5.76 14.47
C TYR A 217 -9.28 5.37 15.91
N TYR A 218 -8.15 5.86 16.44
CA TYR A 218 -7.72 5.50 17.79
C TYR A 218 -8.48 6.24 18.88
N ALA A 219 -8.94 7.46 18.65
CA ALA A 219 -9.79 8.21 19.57
C ALA A 219 -11.15 7.53 19.82
N VAL A 220 -11.63 6.76 18.85
CA VAL A 220 -12.85 5.97 18.99
C VAL A 220 -12.57 4.57 19.52
N LEU A 221 -11.53 3.92 19.01
CA LEU A 221 -11.23 2.53 19.35
C LEU A 221 -10.83 2.34 20.82
N ILE A 222 -9.98 3.24 21.37
CA ILE A 222 -9.40 3.06 22.70
C ILE A 222 -10.40 3.37 23.82
N PRO A 223 -11.05 4.56 23.91
CA PRO A 223 -11.90 4.90 25.03
C PRO A 223 -13.25 4.18 25.00
N PHE A 224 -13.81 3.93 23.82
CA PHE A 224 -15.15 3.34 23.70
C PHE A 224 -15.15 1.82 23.60
N GLY A 225 -13.98 1.17 23.44
CA GLY A 225 -13.90 -0.27 23.19
C GLY A 225 -14.73 -0.73 21.98
N SER A 226 -15.09 0.24 21.11
CA SER A 226 -15.96 0.02 19.96
C SER A 226 -15.30 -0.95 18.98
N GLY A 227 -16.14 -1.71 18.28
CA GLY A 227 -15.66 -2.67 17.28
C GLY A 227 -14.80 -1.95 16.21
N ARG A 228 -13.74 -2.61 15.77
CA ARG A 228 -12.81 -2.08 14.75
C ARG A 228 -13.53 -1.58 13.50
N LEU A 229 -14.62 -2.25 13.09
CA LEU A 229 -15.42 -1.86 11.94
C LEU A 229 -16.03 -0.46 12.12
N PHE A 230 -16.56 -0.16 13.29
CA PHE A 230 -17.15 1.15 13.58
C PHE A 230 -16.09 2.25 13.56
N ALA A 231 -14.94 2.03 14.22
CA ALA A 231 -13.83 2.98 14.20
C ALA A 231 -13.30 3.24 12.77
N THR A 232 -13.19 2.18 11.94
CA THR A 232 -12.77 2.32 10.54
C THR A 232 -13.79 3.09 9.72
N THR A 233 -15.08 2.84 9.90
CA THR A 233 -16.15 3.55 9.17
C THR A 233 -16.12 5.05 9.51
N LEU A 234 -16.00 5.39 10.79
CA LEU A 234 -15.95 6.79 11.20
C LEU A 234 -14.68 7.49 10.69
N CYS A 235 -13.54 6.80 10.74
CA CYS A 235 -12.28 7.25 10.14
C CYS A 235 -12.47 7.55 8.64
N ALA A 236 -13.07 6.62 7.89
CA ALA A 236 -13.30 6.78 6.46
C ALA A 236 -14.21 7.99 6.14
N VAL A 237 -15.27 8.19 6.93
CA VAL A 237 -16.14 9.36 6.79
C VAL A 237 -15.38 10.67 7.03
N MET A 238 -14.58 10.75 8.10
CA MET A 238 -13.79 11.94 8.41
C MET A 238 -12.73 12.24 7.35
N VAL A 239 -12.04 11.22 6.85
CA VAL A 239 -11.07 11.36 5.75
C VAL A 239 -11.75 11.80 4.46
N GLY A 240 -12.92 11.23 4.14
CA GLY A 240 -13.69 11.60 2.95
C GLY A 240 -14.19 13.05 3.00
N LEU A 241 -14.71 13.50 4.16
CA LEU A 241 -15.13 14.89 4.35
C LEU A 241 -13.93 15.86 4.28
N ALA A 242 -12.83 15.54 4.92
CA ALA A 242 -11.61 16.36 4.86
C ALA A 242 -11.05 16.45 3.43
N GLY A 243 -11.02 15.35 2.71
CA GLY A 243 -10.60 15.34 1.31
C GLY A 243 -11.52 16.18 0.41
N GLY A 244 -12.82 16.09 0.60
CA GLY A 244 -13.80 16.88 -0.17
C GLY A 244 -13.78 18.38 0.15
N LEU A 245 -13.21 18.80 1.30
CA LEU A 245 -13.06 20.21 1.66
C LEU A 245 -11.75 20.82 1.12
N ILE A 246 -10.77 19.98 0.79
CA ILE A 246 -9.43 20.39 0.31
C ILE A 246 -9.41 20.41 -1.23
N ALA A 247 -10.25 19.59 -1.88
CA ALA A 247 -10.35 19.50 -3.34
C ALA A 247 -11.12 20.70 -3.92
#